data_4e94fd4b4070b38a34132aaa04929765
#
_entry.id   4e94fd4b4070b38a34132aaa04929765
#
_cell.length_a   1.000
_cell.length_b   1.000
_cell.length_c   1.000
_cell.angle_alpha   90.00
_cell.angle_beta   90.00
_cell.angle_gamma   90.00
#
_symmetry.space_group_name_H-M   'P 1'
#
loop_
_entity.id
_entity.type
_entity.pdbx_description
1 polymer ?
#
loop_
_entity_poly.entity_id
_entity_poly.type
_entity_poly.pdbx_seq_one_letter_code
_entity_poly.pdbx_strand_id
1 'polypeptide(L)'
;MGRQALREAITAIRQTYPFTIDAFVLLPDHFHSLWTLPPNEGDLSVRVRLIKTYVTKHYGKALGIDRPISVSRRKRGESNLWQRRFWEHLIRDERDFALHCDYIHMNPVKHGLCEKPQDWPFSSIHRFIAQEIYPPNWGEDKFPHIPKDIGYE
;
A
#
# COMPACT_ATOMS: atom_id res chain seq x y z
N MET A 1 -12.88 5.94 -8.19
CA MET A 1 -12.09 5.77 -9.43
C MET A 1 -10.67 5.27 -9.13
N GLY A 2 -9.82 5.95 -8.40
CA GLY A 2 -8.42 5.51 -8.12
C GLY A 2 -8.33 4.12 -7.49
N ARG A 3 -9.19 3.81 -6.50
CA ARG A 3 -9.26 2.47 -5.89
C ARG A 3 -9.58 1.36 -6.89
N GLN A 4 -10.55 1.60 -7.77
CA GLN A 4 -10.94 0.64 -8.79
C GLN A 4 -9.79 0.40 -9.77
N ALA A 5 -9.16 1.48 -10.24
CA ALA A 5 -8.00 1.42 -11.13
C ALA A 5 -6.85 0.60 -10.55
N LEU A 6 -6.53 0.82 -9.27
CA LEU A 6 -5.49 0.06 -8.57
C LEU A 6 -5.86 -1.42 -8.41
N ARG A 7 -7.11 -1.70 -8.04
CA ARG A 7 -7.61 -3.09 -7.89
C ARG A 7 -7.54 -3.86 -9.21
N GLU A 8 -7.98 -3.26 -10.30
CA GLU A 8 -7.93 -3.88 -11.63
C GLU A 8 -6.49 -4.10 -12.10
N ALA A 9 -5.62 -3.12 -11.90
CA ALA A 9 -4.20 -3.24 -12.22
C ALA A 9 -3.55 -4.40 -11.46
N ILE A 10 -3.75 -4.46 -10.14
CA ILE A 10 -3.21 -5.54 -9.30
C ILE A 10 -3.74 -6.90 -9.78
N THR A 11 -5.04 -7.02 -10.05
CA THR A 11 -5.65 -8.26 -10.54
C THR A 11 -5.05 -8.70 -11.87
N ALA A 12 -4.92 -7.78 -12.83
CA ALA A 12 -4.37 -8.08 -14.15
C ALA A 12 -2.89 -8.49 -14.08
N ILE A 13 -2.08 -7.75 -13.32
CA ILE A 13 -0.64 -8.04 -13.23
C ILE A 13 -0.37 -9.36 -12.49
N ARG A 14 -1.15 -9.71 -11.47
CA ARG A 14 -1.00 -10.99 -10.75
C ARG A 14 -1.23 -12.22 -11.61
N GLN A 15 -1.95 -12.11 -12.72
CA GLN A 15 -2.14 -13.23 -13.65
C GLN A 15 -0.84 -13.65 -14.33
N THR A 16 0.02 -12.69 -14.66
CA THR A 16 1.31 -12.97 -15.33
C THR A 16 2.51 -12.95 -14.36
N TYR A 17 2.43 -12.09 -13.35
CA TYR A 17 3.45 -11.92 -12.34
C TYR A 17 2.85 -12.17 -10.96
N PRO A 18 2.68 -13.44 -10.54
CA PRO A 18 1.98 -13.78 -9.31
C PRO A 18 2.69 -13.23 -8.07
N PHE A 19 1.91 -12.84 -7.07
CA PHE A 19 2.34 -12.48 -5.71
C PHE A 19 1.16 -12.53 -4.77
N THR A 20 1.43 -12.71 -3.49
CA THR A 20 0.42 -12.64 -2.43
C THR A 20 0.47 -11.26 -1.77
N ILE A 21 -0.70 -10.70 -1.46
CA ILE A 21 -0.81 -9.49 -0.65
C ILE A 21 -1.15 -9.92 0.78
N ASP A 22 -0.15 -9.84 1.64
CA ASP A 22 -0.25 -10.26 3.04
C ASP A 22 -0.95 -9.19 3.88
N ALA A 23 -0.55 -7.92 3.72
CA ALA A 23 -1.23 -6.78 4.32
C ALA A 23 -1.32 -5.62 3.32
N PHE A 24 -2.36 -4.79 3.48
CA PHE A 24 -2.63 -3.68 2.57
C PHE A 24 -3.46 -2.59 3.25
N VAL A 25 -3.13 -1.33 2.95
CA VAL A 25 -3.99 -0.18 3.23
C VAL A 25 -3.88 0.83 2.10
N LEU A 26 -5.02 1.33 1.63
CA LEU A 26 -5.08 2.43 0.67
C LEU A 26 -5.49 3.71 1.39
N LEU A 27 -4.63 4.70 1.33
CA LEU A 27 -4.84 6.06 1.81
C LEU A 27 -5.23 6.99 0.64
N PRO A 28 -5.64 8.23 0.89
CA PRO A 28 -6.11 9.13 -0.17
C PRO A 28 -5.10 9.38 -1.29
N ASP A 29 -3.80 9.38 -1.00
CA ASP A 29 -2.72 9.78 -1.90
C ASP A 29 -1.61 8.73 -2.06
N HIS A 30 -1.60 7.69 -1.23
CA HIS A 30 -0.63 6.59 -1.29
C HIS A 30 -1.21 5.28 -0.74
N PHE A 31 -0.44 4.21 -0.80
CA PHE A 31 -0.78 2.95 -0.15
C PHE A 31 0.47 2.28 0.42
N HIS A 32 0.25 1.49 1.46
CA HIS A 32 1.23 0.56 1.99
C HIS A 32 0.79 -0.86 1.72
N SER A 33 1.74 -1.72 1.40
CA SER A 33 1.43 -3.12 1.12
C SER A 33 2.61 -4.02 1.44
N LEU A 34 2.31 -5.18 2.01
CA LEU A 34 3.25 -6.24 2.27
C LEU A 34 2.96 -7.38 1.30
N TRP A 35 3.97 -7.81 0.55
CA TRP A 35 3.83 -8.83 -0.49
C TRP A 35 4.78 -9.98 -0.28
N THR A 36 4.25 -11.20 -0.48
CA THR A 36 5.07 -12.40 -0.65
C THR A 36 5.20 -12.71 -2.13
N LEU A 37 6.43 -12.76 -2.62
CA LEU A 37 6.76 -13.08 -3.99
C LEU A 37 7.08 -14.57 -4.13
N PRO A 38 6.86 -15.18 -5.32
CA PRO A 38 7.25 -16.57 -5.57
C PRO A 38 8.77 -16.76 -5.37
N PRO A 39 9.20 -17.95 -4.93
CA PRO A 39 10.62 -18.29 -4.89
C PRO A 39 11.30 -18.07 -6.24
N ASN A 40 12.49 -17.46 -6.24
CA ASN A 40 13.30 -17.17 -7.43
C ASN A 40 12.72 -16.14 -8.43
N GLU A 41 11.59 -15.47 -8.08
CA GLU A 41 10.98 -14.43 -8.90
C GLU A 41 10.87 -13.08 -8.14
N GLY A 42 11.90 -12.73 -7.40
CA GLY A 42 11.92 -11.65 -6.41
C GLY A 42 11.89 -10.21 -6.95
N ASP A 43 11.52 -9.96 -8.21
CA ASP A 43 11.52 -8.59 -8.75
C ASP A 43 10.21 -7.85 -8.41
N LEU A 44 10.21 -7.20 -7.23
CA LEU A 44 9.14 -6.30 -6.79
C LEU A 44 9.02 -5.09 -7.72
N SER A 45 10.15 -4.53 -8.16
CA SER A 45 10.18 -3.31 -8.96
C SER A 45 9.46 -3.46 -10.30
N VAL A 46 9.58 -4.63 -10.96
CA VAL A 46 8.84 -4.94 -12.19
C VAL A 46 7.34 -4.93 -11.93
N ARG A 47 6.88 -5.58 -10.87
CA ARG A 47 5.45 -5.65 -10.52
C ARG A 47 4.88 -4.27 -10.24
N VAL A 48 5.55 -3.47 -9.43
CA VAL A 48 5.14 -2.09 -9.12
C VAL A 48 5.11 -1.23 -10.39
N ARG A 49 6.14 -1.32 -11.24
CA ARG A 49 6.19 -0.59 -12.52
C ARG A 49 5.03 -0.97 -13.43
N LEU A 50 4.72 -2.25 -13.57
CA LEU A 50 3.63 -2.73 -14.41
C LEU A 50 2.26 -2.25 -13.89
N ILE A 51 2.03 -2.29 -12.57
CA ILE A 51 0.81 -1.76 -11.94
C ILE A 51 0.68 -0.26 -12.23
N LYS A 52 1.74 0.53 -12.00
CA LYS A 52 1.75 1.97 -12.33
C LYS A 52 1.44 2.22 -13.81
N THR A 53 2.07 1.44 -14.70
CA THR A 53 1.85 1.55 -16.16
C THR A 53 0.40 1.23 -16.53
N TYR A 54 -0.16 0.15 -15.97
CA TYR A 54 -1.55 -0.22 -16.21
C TYR A 54 -2.52 0.92 -15.80
N VAL A 55 -2.41 1.41 -14.58
CA VAL A 55 -3.24 2.51 -14.08
C VAL A 55 -3.09 3.76 -14.96
N THR A 56 -1.86 4.14 -15.30
CA THR A 56 -1.60 5.30 -16.14
C THR A 56 -2.24 5.16 -17.53
N LYS A 57 -2.09 4.00 -18.16
CA LYS A 57 -2.61 3.73 -19.49
C LYS A 57 -4.13 3.73 -19.55
N HIS A 58 -4.78 3.08 -18.58
CA HIS A 58 -6.24 2.88 -18.62
C HIS A 58 -7.02 3.97 -17.91
N TYR A 59 -6.44 4.64 -16.93
CA TYR A 59 -7.12 5.58 -16.03
C TYR A 59 -6.44 6.95 -15.93
N GLY A 60 -5.30 7.16 -16.59
CA GLY A 60 -4.48 8.35 -16.41
C GLY A 60 -5.22 9.64 -16.65
N LYS A 61 -5.96 9.76 -17.77
CA LYS A 61 -6.77 10.94 -18.09
C LYS A 61 -7.83 11.22 -17.02
N ALA A 62 -8.57 10.18 -16.65
CA ALA A 62 -9.64 10.30 -15.65
C ALA A 62 -9.09 10.65 -14.24
N LEU A 63 -7.85 10.25 -13.94
CA LEU A 63 -7.14 10.60 -12.72
C LEU A 63 -6.35 11.91 -12.81
N GLY A 64 -6.37 12.58 -13.95
CA GLY A 64 -5.79 13.91 -14.13
C GLY A 64 -4.28 13.92 -14.43
N ILE A 65 -3.76 12.92 -15.15
CA ILE A 65 -2.34 12.88 -15.54
C ILE A 65 -1.94 14.11 -16.37
N ASP A 66 -2.87 14.64 -17.16
CA ASP A 66 -2.63 15.78 -18.07
C ASP A 66 -2.70 17.14 -17.34
N ARG A 67 -2.99 17.18 -16.03
CA ARG A 67 -3.01 18.42 -15.25
C ARG A 67 -1.59 18.99 -15.12
N PRO A 68 -1.44 20.31 -15.09
CA PRO A 68 -0.14 20.94 -14.86
C PRO A 68 0.49 20.45 -13.56
N ILE A 69 1.78 20.16 -13.58
CA ILE A 69 2.57 19.82 -12.40
C ILE A 69 3.47 20.97 -11.99
N SER A 70 3.73 21.11 -10.70
CA SER A 70 4.64 22.14 -10.19
C SER A 70 6.07 21.96 -10.75
N VAL A 71 6.81 23.06 -10.84
CA VAL A 71 8.22 23.03 -11.27
C VAL A 71 9.05 22.08 -10.39
N SER A 72 8.79 22.06 -9.08
CA SER A 72 9.46 21.17 -8.12
C SER A 72 9.22 19.70 -8.44
N ARG A 73 7.97 19.30 -8.69
CA ARG A 73 7.61 17.89 -9.06
C ARG A 73 8.25 17.51 -10.40
N ARG A 74 8.22 18.42 -11.38
CA ARG A 74 8.87 18.21 -12.68
C ARG A 74 10.37 17.96 -12.55
N LYS A 75 11.07 18.77 -11.73
CA LYS A 75 12.50 18.60 -11.45
C LYS A 75 12.82 17.25 -10.80
N ARG A 76 11.91 16.71 -9.98
CA ARG A 76 12.05 15.39 -9.37
C ARG A 76 11.67 14.23 -10.30
N GLY A 77 11.15 14.50 -11.51
CA GLY A 77 10.67 13.49 -12.44
C GLY A 77 9.38 12.80 -11.98
N GLU A 78 8.57 13.49 -11.18
CA GLU A 78 7.27 13.00 -10.69
C GLU A 78 6.17 13.33 -11.69
N SER A 79 5.15 12.48 -11.75
CA SER A 79 3.91 12.75 -12.47
C SER A 79 2.82 13.24 -11.50
N ASN A 80 1.63 13.56 -12.03
CA ASN A 80 0.46 13.86 -11.18
C ASN A 80 -0.07 12.64 -10.43
N LEU A 81 0.21 11.43 -10.94
CA LEU A 81 -0.30 10.18 -10.35
C LEU A 81 0.70 9.50 -9.45
N TRP A 82 2.00 9.56 -9.79
CA TRP A 82 3.00 8.72 -9.17
C TRP A 82 4.21 9.50 -8.70
N GLN A 83 4.68 9.14 -7.51
CA GLN A 83 6.04 9.46 -7.07
C GLN A 83 7.05 8.68 -7.92
N ARG A 84 8.23 9.27 -8.11
CA ARG A 84 9.31 8.65 -8.91
C ARG A 84 9.78 7.34 -8.30
N ARG A 85 9.97 7.31 -6.98
CA ARG A 85 10.45 6.16 -6.23
C ARG A 85 9.37 5.68 -5.28
N PHE A 86 9.46 4.42 -4.87
CA PHE A 86 8.72 3.87 -3.75
C PHE A 86 9.74 3.38 -2.72
N TRP A 87 9.32 3.34 -1.48
CA TRP A 87 10.10 2.76 -0.40
C TRP A 87 9.83 1.26 -0.35
N GLU A 88 10.89 0.46 -0.13
CA GLU A 88 10.77 -0.97 0.06
C GLU A 88 11.64 -1.44 1.23
N HIS A 89 11.18 -2.48 1.90
CA HIS A 89 11.86 -3.15 2.97
C HIS A 89 11.71 -4.66 2.79
N LEU A 90 12.82 -5.38 2.89
CA LEU A 90 12.80 -6.83 2.89
C LEU A 90 12.53 -7.34 4.30
N ILE A 91 11.44 -8.07 4.47
CA ILE A 91 11.07 -8.68 5.76
C ILE A 91 12.11 -9.75 6.14
N ARG A 92 12.63 -9.64 7.35
CA ARG A 92 13.75 -10.46 7.85
C ARG A 92 13.30 -11.69 8.64
N ASP A 93 12.20 -11.55 9.39
CA ASP A 93 11.68 -12.58 10.29
C ASP A 93 10.20 -12.34 10.62
N GLU A 94 9.60 -13.24 11.41
CA GLU A 94 8.19 -13.16 11.82
C GLU A 94 7.85 -11.90 12.62
N ARG A 95 8.78 -11.43 13.46
CA ARG A 95 8.59 -10.20 14.24
C ARG A 95 8.57 -8.98 13.35
N ASP A 96 9.49 -8.90 12.40
CA ASP A 96 9.55 -7.83 11.38
C ASP A 96 8.26 -7.82 10.54
N PHE A 97 7.77 -9.00 10.16
CA PHE A 97 6.49 -9.18 9.47
C PHE A 97 5.32 -8.63 10.29
N ALA A 98 5.20 -9.03 11.56
CA ALA A 98 4.11 -8.60 12.43
C ALA A 98 4.13 -7.07 12.63
N LEU A 99 5.30 -6.48 12.88
CA LEU A 99 5.45 -5.03 13.04
C LEU A 99 5.05 -4.24 11.79
N HIS A 100 5.35 -4.76 10.61
CA HIS A 100 4.92 -4.12 9.35
C HIS A 100 3.42 -4.28 9.10
N CYS A 101 2.81 -5.42 9.47
CA CYS A 101 1.35 -5.55 9.46
C CYS A 101 0.69 -4.54 10.39
N ASP A 102 1.18 -4.41 11.62
CA ASP A 102 0.68 -3.45 12.60
C ASP A 102 0.81 -2.01 12.09
N TYR A 103 1.97 -1.66 11.53
CA TYR A 103 2.20 -0.35 10.92
C TYR A 103 1.20 -0.07 9.79
N ILE A 104 1.00 -1.01 8.87
CA ILE A 104 0.08 -0.89 7.74
C ILE A 104 -1.35 -0.65 8.25
N HIS A 105 -1.80 -1.43 9.23
CA HIS A 105 -3.17 -1.36 9.72
C HIS A 105 -3.45 -0.14 10.60
N MET A 106 -2.44 0.37 11.31
CA MET A 106 -2.57 1.60 12.11
C MET A 106 -2.42 2.90 11.28
N ASN A 107 -1.99 2.80 10.04
CA ASN A 107 -1.66 3.96 9.21
C ASN A 107 -2.82 4.97 9.06
N PRO A 108 -4.09 4.57 8.83
CA PRO A 108 -5.21 5.52 8.76
C PRO A 108 -5.39 6.33 10.04
N VAL A 109 -5.22 5.71 11.20
CA VAL A 109 -5.30 6.41 12.51
C VAL A 109 -4.11 7.35 12.69
N LYS A 110 -2.90 6.90 12.34
CA LYS A 110 -1.67 7.72 12.37
C LYS A 110 -1.82 9.01 11.54
N HIS A 111 -2.52 8.92 10.39
CA HIS A 111 -2.81 10.08 9.52
C HIS A 111 -4.08 10.85 9.91
N GLY A 112 -4.75 10.49 11.00
CA GLY A 112 -5.96 11.18 11.47
C GLY A 112 -7.17 11.01 10.55
N LEU A 113 -7.20 9.94 9.74
CA LEU A 113 -8.29 9.68 8.79
C LEU A 113 -9.48 8.97 9.44
N CYS A 114 -9.26 8.31 10.56
CA CYS A 114 -10.29 7.68 11.40
C CYS A 114 -9.79 7.58 12.86
N GLU A 115 -10.71 7.32 13.77
CA GLU A 115 -10.38 7.15 15.19
C GLU A 115 -9.89 5.72 15.49
N LYS A 116 -10.49 4.74 14.81
CA LYS A 116 -10.18 3.31 14.97
C LYS A 116 -9.75 2.72 13.63
N PRO A 117 -8.76 1.82 13.61
CA PRO A 117 -8.30 1.23 12.35
C PRO A 117 -9.39 0.42 11.63
N GLN A 118 -10.37 -0.13 12.36
CA GLN A 118 -11.52 -0.86 11.82
C GLN A 118 -12.48 0.03 11.03
N ASP A 119 -12.51 1.35 11.31
CA ASP A 119 -13.38 2.29 10.61
C ASP A 119 -12.89 2.62 9.20
N TRP A 120 -11.62 2.24 8.87
CA TRP A 120 -11.06 2.48 7.55
C TRP A 120 -11.40 1.36 6.57
N PRO A 121 -12.29 1.60 5.58
CA PRO A 121 -12.83 0.52 4.73
C PRO A 121 -11.83 -0.05 3.73
N PHE A 122 -10.69 0.62 3.50
CA PHE A 122 -9.70 0.24 2.47
C PHE A 122 -8.43 -0.35 3.08
N SER A 123 -8.64 -1.27 4.03
CA SER A 123 -7.58 -1.93 4.79
C SER A 123 -7.80 -3.44 4.83
N SER A 124 -6.72 -4.19 4.86
CA SER A 124 -6.76 -5.64 5.09
C SER A 124 -7.01 -6.02 6.56
N ILE A 125 -7.12 -5.04 7.47
CA ILE A 125 -7.43 -5.29 8.89
C ILE A 125 -8.69 -6.11 9.07
N HIS A 126 -9.71 -5.89 8.25
CA HIS A 126 -10.99 -6.62 8.30
C HIS A 126 -10.79 -8.12 8.07
N ARG A 127 -9.86 -8.48 7.17
CA ARG A 127 -9.48 -9.88 6.94
C ARG A 127 -8.74 -10.46 8.15
N PHE A 128 -7.84 -9.70 8.76
CA PHE A 128 -7.10 -10.13 9.95
C PHE A 128 -8.02 -10.37 11.14
N ILE A 129 -9.03 -9.53 11.33
CA ILE A 129 -10.06 -9.73 12.36
C ILE A 129 -10.93 -10.95 12.01
N ALA A 130 -11.39 -11.08 10.77
CA ALA A 130 -12.21 -12.22 10.36
C ALA A 130 -11.47 -13.58 10.45
N GLN A 131 -10.16 -13.57 10.37
CA GLN A 131 -9.28 -14.75 10.54
C GLN A 131 -8.78 -14.92 11.98
N GLU A 132 -9.29 -14.13 12.93
CA GLU A 132 -8.89 -14.17 14.35
C GLU A 132 -7.39 -13.92 14.60
N ILE A 133 -6.67 -13.31 13.64
CA ILE A 133 -5.28 -12.89 13.82
C ILE A 133 -5.23 -11.67 14.73
N TYR A 134 -6.20 -10.75 14.60
CA TYR A 134 -6.41 -9.64 15.50
C TYR A 134 -7.73 -9.77 16.24
N PRO A 135 -7.81 -9.34 17.51
CA PRO A 135 -9.10 -9.23 18.20
C PRO A 135 -9.99 -8.16 17.55
N PRO A 136 -11.33 -8.23 17.72
CA PRO A 136 -12.25 -7.26 17.11
C PRO A 136 -11.99 -5.80 17.47
N ASN A 137 -11.46 -5.53 18.66
CA ASN A 137 -11.11 -4.20 19.17
C ASN A 137 -9.62 -3.86 19.05
N TRP A 138 -8.89 -4.52 18.15
CA TRP A 138 -7.46 -4.31 17.97
C TRP A 138 -7.15 -2.83 17.66
N GLY A 139 -6.19 -2.25 18.37
CA GLY A 139 -5.76 -0.86 18.17
C GLY A 139 -6.66 0.21 18.81
N GLU A 140 -7.76 -0.16 19.52
CA GLU A 140 -8.64 0.81 20.17
C GLU A 140 -8.06 1.32 21.50
N ASP A 141 -7.60 0.42 22.36
CA ASP A 141 -7.16 0.79 23.72
C ASP A 141 -5.70 1.15 23.82
N LYS A 142 -4.85 0.59 22.95
CA LYS A 142 -3.41 0.84 22.92
C LYS A 142 -2.91 0.86 21.48
N PHE A 143 -2.23 1.95 21.13
CA PHE A 143 -1.41 1.95 19.93
C PHE A 143 -0.37 0.83 20.03
N PRO A 144 -0.29 -0.09 19.05
CA PRO A 144 0.79 -1.07 19.03
C PRO A 144 2.12 -0.32 19.06
N HIS A 145 3.07 -0.83 19.84
CA HIS A 145 4.41 -0.24 19.86
C HIS A 145 5.11 -0.55 18.53
N ILE A 146 5.05 0.43 17.62
CA ILE A 146 5.72 0.36 16.34
C ILE A 146 7.03 1.16 16.46
N PRO A 147 8.20 0.52 16.33
CA PRO A 147 9.49 1.21 16.34
C PRO A 147 9.55 2.28 15.26
N LYS A 148 10.28 3.39 15.53
CA LYS A 148 10.37 4.54 14.62
C LYS A 148 11.06 4.23 13.28
N ASP A 149 11.82 3.16 13.22
CA ASP A 149 12.51 2.66 12.02
C ASP A 149 11.61 1.82 11.11
N ILE A 150 10.37 1.53 11.53
CA ILE A 150 9.36 0.86 10.72
C ILE A 150 8.59 1.92 9.94
N GLY A 151 8.62 1.80 8.59
CA GLY A 151 7.83 2.65 7.70
C GLY A 151 8.30 4.09 7.62
N TYR A 152 9.38 4.34 6.92
CA TYR A 152 9.75 5.71 6.52
C TYR A 152 8.76 6.25 5.48
N GLU A 153 8.13 7.37 5.81
CA GLU A 153 7.38 8.23 4.89
C GLU A 153 8.16 9.51 4.61
#